data_d527c7c45cc05879e5a14c76e80b714e
#
_entry.id   d527c7c45cc05879e5a14c76e80b714e
#
_cell.length_a   1.000
_cell.length_b   1.000
_cell.length_c   1.000
_cell.angle_alpha   90.00
_cell.angle_beta   90.00
_cell.angle_gamma   90.00
#
_symmetry.space_group_name_H-M   'P 1'
#
loop_
_entity.id
_entity.type
_entity.pdbx_description
1 polymer ?
#
loop_
_entity_poly.entity_id
_entity_poly.type
_entity_poly.pdbx_seq_one_letter_code
_entity_poly.pdbx_strand_id
1 'polypeptide(L)'
;MKKIKLGIVGCGFVGGALKKWLEEHNKEAVEILVSDPYKGFNDSMESADVIFISIHIPTEEDGSQDLTLLKEIVKNLPDVPIFVRTTILPGSSQALSDYAKRNVYFMPEFLTERTAYEDFCSQPMVFTAEEELLSRIFVGKKHITMTPLEAEITKYAHNVFGALKVTYFNGIFELCQKVEANYRKVQQGILLSGYINPPHTQ
;
A
#
# COMPACT_ATOMS: atom_id res chain seq x y z
N MET A 1 -2.05 -0.23 -29.86
CA MET A 1 -3.21 0.05 -28.96
C MET A 1 -2.98 1.40 -28.29
N LYS A 2 -4.05 2.14 -27.95
CA LYS A 2 -3.92 3.38 -27.15
C LYS A 2 -3.36 3.03 -25.77
N LYS A 3 -2.39 3.79 -25.27
CA LYS A 3 -1.85 3.62 -23.91
C LYS A 3 -2.93 3.91 -22.87
N ILE A 4 -2.90 3.18 -21.76
CA ILE A 4 -3.72 3.47 -20.59
C ILE A 4 -3.08 4.64 -19.85
N LYS A 5 -3.81 5.74 -19.67
CA LYS A 5 -3.37 6.88 -18.87
C LYS A 5 -3.63 6.61 -17.40
N LEU A 6 -2.56 6.40 -16.64
CA LEU A 6 -2.60 6.04 -15.24
C LEU A 6 -2.17 7.21 -14.37
N GLY A 7 -3.10 7.72 -13.56
CA GLY A 7 -2.83 8.76 -12.57
C GLY A 7 -2.26 8.20 -11.27
N ILE A 8 -1.23 8.86 -10.73
CA ILE A 8 -0.68 8.60 -9.39
C ILE A 8 -0.80 9.89 -8.58
N VAL A 9 -1.62 9.87 -7.54
CA VAL A 9 -1.76 10.97 -6.59
C VAL A 9 -1.00 10.63 -5.32
N GLY A 10 0.07 11.40 -5.03
CA GLY A 10 1.05 11.10 -4.01
C GLY A 10 2.17 10.16 -4.51
N CYS A 11 3.39 10.69 -4.58
CA CYS A 11 4.59 10.00 -5.08
C CYS A 11 5.62 9.78 -3.95
N GLY A 12 5.15 9.35 -2.76
CA GLY A 12 5.96 8.88 -1.65
C GLY A 12 6.63 7.53 -1.97
N PHE A 13 6.99 6.74 -0.95
CA PHE A 13 7.62 5.44 -1.20
C PHE A 13 6.65 4.47 -1.92
N VAL A 14 5.35 4.50 -1.59
CA VAL A 14 4.33 3.64 -2.22
C VAL A 14 4.07 4.04 -3.68
N GLY A 15 3.73 5.31 -3.92
CA GLY A 15 3.46 5.81 -5.27
C GLY A 15 4.71 5.82 -6.14
N GLY A 16 5.88 6.09 -5.56
CA GLY A 16 7.18 6.04 -6.24
C GLY A 16 7.56 4.63 -6.68
N ALA A 17 7.32 3.61 -5.84
CA ALA A 17 7.56 2.21 -6.20
C ALA A 17 6.66 1.77 -7.35
N LEU A 18 5.37 2.14 -7.32
CA LEU A 18 4.42 1.91 -8.40
C LEU A 18 4.89 2.58 -9.71
N LYS A 19 5.22 3.87 -9.65
CA LYS A 19 5.72 4.64 -10.81
C LYS A 19 6.93 3.97 -11.44
N LYS A 20 7.96 3.69 -10.64
CA LYS A 20 9.19 3.06 -11.11
C LYS A 20 8.93 1.69 -11.74
N TRP A 21 8.10 0.87 -11.13
CA TRP A 21 7.77 -0.45 -11.67
C TRP A 21 7.09 -0.33 -13.04
N LEU A 22 6.13 0.57 -13.20
CA LEU A 22 5.44 0.80 -14.48
C LEU A 22 6.39 1.30 -15.57
N GLU A 23 7.32 2.20 -15.24
CA GLU A 23 8.34 2.72 -16.17
C GLU A 23 9.28 1.62 -16.67
N GLU A 24 9.61 0.65 -15.81
CA GLU A 24 10.53 -0.44 -16.16
C GLU A 24 9.82 -1.62 -16.85
N HIS A 25 8.57 -1.92 -16.49
CA HIS A 25 7.92 -3.17 -16.91
C HIS A 25 6.76 -2.99 -17.88
N ASN A 26 6.13 -1.80 -17.94
CA ASN A 26 4.94 -1.61 -18.78
C ASN A 26 4.85 -0.22 -19.48
N LYS A 27 5.95 0.46 -19.69
CA LYS A 27 6.00 1.80 -20.31
C LYS A 27 5.38 1.89 -21.72
N GLU A 28 5.30 0.77 -22.43
CA GLU A 28 4.74 0.74 -23.80
C GLU A 28 3.21 0.75 -23.78
N ALA A 29 2.58 0.20 -22.72
CA ALA A 29 1.13 0.12 -22.60
C ALA A 29 0.53 1.19 -21.69
N VAL A 30 1.34 1.84 -20.82
CA VAL A 30 0.89 2.83 -19.84
C VAL A 30 1.57 4.17 -20.07
N GLU A 31 0.79 5.25 -19.95
CA GLU A 31 1.25 6.65 -19.83
C GLU A 31 1.00 7.08 -18.39
N ILE A 32 2.03 7.53 -17.68
CA ILE A 32 1.96 7.84 -16.25
C ILE A 32 1.78 9.34 -16.07
N LEU A 33 0.74 9.73 -15.34
CA LEU A 33 0.48 11.09 -14.86
C LEU A 33 0.72 11.14 -13.34
N VAL A 34 1.47 12.12 -12.84
CA VAL A 34 1.82 12.20 -11.42
C VAL A 34 1.39 13.55 -10.84
N SER A 35 0.65 13.51 -9.73
CA SER A 35 0.30 14.67 -8.93
C SER A 35 0.83 14.51 -7.50
N ASP A 36 1.89 15.22 -7.20
CA ASP A 36 2.48 15.37 -5.86
C ASP A 36 3.17 16.74 -5.80
N PRO A 37 2.44 17.82 -5.50
CA PRO A 37 2.99 19.17 -5.52
C PRO A 37 4.19 19.37 -4.60
N TYR A 38 4.25 18.64 -3.47
CA TYR A 38 5.40 18.71 -2.55
C TYR A 38 6.69 18.18 -3.16
N LYS A 39 6.59 17.35 -4.20
CA LYS A 39 7.72 16.79 -4.97
C LYS A 39 7.88 17.41 -6.35
N GLY A 40 7.08 18.45 -6.65
CA GLY A 40 7.13 19.16 -7.94
C GLY A 40 6.41 18.46 -9.09
N PHE A 41 5.61 17.44 -8.83
CA PHE A 41 4.77 16.78 -9.84
C PHE A 41 3.38 17.44 -9.88
N ASN A 42 2.99 17.99 -11.04
CA ASN A 42 1.77 18.76 -11.18
C ASN A 42 0.94 18.34 -12.41
N ASP A 43 0.97 17.07 -12.81
CA ASP A 43 0.17 16.61 -13.93
C ASP A 43 -1.32 16.66 -13.60
N SER A 44 -2.14 17.07 -14.57
CA SER A 44 -3.60 17.02 -14.44
C SER A 44 -4.10 15.58 -14.55
N MET A 45 -5.02 15.20 -13.67
CA MET A 45 -5.67 13.88 -13.68
C MET A 45 -6.87 13.79 -14.62
N GLU A 46 -7.29 14.88 -15.26
CA GLU A 46 -8.49 14.96 -16.12
C GLU A 46 -8.51 13.96 -17.28
N SER A 47 -7.34 13.59 -17.79
CA SER A 47 -7.23 12.65 -18.91
C SER A 47 -6.89 11.23 -18.47
N ALA A 48 -6.86 10.93 -17.17
CA ALA A 48 -6.57 9.59 -16.64
C ALA A 48 -7.69 8.61 -16.97
N ASP A 49 -7.32 7.36 -17.28
CA ASP A 49 -8.24 6.25 -17.46
C ASP A 49 -8.42 5.46 -16.12
N VAL A 50 -7.49 5.61 -15.18
CA VAL A 50 -7.49 5.00 -13.83
C VAL A 50 -6.59 5.81 -12.90
N ILE A 51 -6.91 5.89 -11.60
CA ILE A 51 -6.13 6.68 -10.65
C ILE A 51 -5.79 5.85 -9.40
N PHE A 52 -4.53 5.93 -8.97
CA PHE A 52 -4.01 5.34 -7.73
C PHE A 52 -3.65 6.44 -6.76
N ILE A 53 -4.19 6.38 -5.52
CA ILE A 53 -3.95 7.39 -4.49
C ILE A 53 -3.05 6.78 -3.40
N SER A 54 -1.90 7.42 -3.15
CA SER A 54 -0.87 6.99 -2.19
C SER A 54 -0.39 8.17 -1.35
N ILE A 55 -1.33 8.85 -0.68
CA ILE A 55 -1.05 10.02 0.18
C ILE A 55 -0.89 9.60 1.64
N HIS A 56 -0.28 10.44 2.45
CA HIS A 56 -0.26 10.27 3.91
C HIS A 56 -1.63 10.62 4.50
N ILE A 57 -2.12 9.78 5.42
CA ILE A 57 -3.34 10.00 6.20
C ILE A 57 -2.94 10.15 7.67
N PRO A 58 -3.20 11.31 8.30
CA PRO A 58 -2.97 11.49 9.74
C PRO A 58 -3.82 10.52 10.56
N THR A 59 -3.23 10.03 11.65
CA THR A 59 -3.92 9.21 12.65
C THR A 59 -3.97 10.02 13.94
N GLU A 60 -5.15 10.17 14.53
CA GLU A 60 -5.39 10.88 15.76
C GLU A 60 -5.00 10.03 16.99
N GLU A 61 -4.93 10.64 18.18
CA GLU A 61 -4.55 9.96 19.43
C GLU A 61 -5.51 8.83 19.81
N ASP A 62 -6.79 8.94 19.43
CA ASP A 62 -7.81 7.90 19.67
C ASP A 62 -7.77 6.76 18.62
N GLY A 63 -6.86 6.82 17.67
CA GLY A 63 -6.72 5.84 16.58
C GLY A 63 -7.63 6.11 15.37
N SER A 64 -8.45 7.15 15.38
CA SER A 64 -9.21 7.58 14.21
C SER A 64 -8.29 8.16 13.12
N GLN A 65 -8.79 8.24 11.90
CA GLN A 65 -8.04 8.80 10.78
C GLN A 65 -8.72 10.04 10.21
N ASP A 66 -7.96 11.11 9.99
CA ASP A 66 -8.45 12.28 9.27
C ASP A 66 -8.46 12.02 7.75
N LEU A 67 -9.62 11.68 7.23
CA LEU A 67 -9.84 11.44 5.81
C LEU A 67 -10.24 12.71 5.02
N THR A 68 -10.16 13.91 5.60
CA THR A 68 -10.61 15.15 4.97
C THR A 68 -9.93 15.38 3.62
N LEU A 69 -8.60 15.34 3.59
CA LEU A 69 -7.83 15.52 2.35
C LEU A 69 -8.16 14.43 1.31
N LEU A 70 -8.28 13.16 1.74
CA LEU A 70 -8.60 12.06 0.84
C LEU A 70 -10.01 12.22 0.24
N LYS A 71 -10.99 12.65 1.03
CA LYS A 71 -12.36 12.95 0.58
C LYS A 71 -12.38 14.07 -0.47
N GLU A 72 -11.65 15.16 -0.23
CA GLU A 72 -11.53 16.26 -1.17
C GLU A 72 -10.88 15.80 -2.49
N ILE A 73 -9.79 15.05 -2.43
CA ILE A 73 -9.13 14.50 -3.62
C ILE A 73 -10.11 13.64 -4.40
N VAL A 74 -10.72 12.62 -3.79
CA VAL A 74 -11.62 11.69 -4.46
C VAL A 74 -12.81 12.41 -5.10
N LYS A 75 -13.34 13.45 -4.45
CA LYS A 75 -14.48 14.22 -4.96
C LYS A 75 -14.15 15.02 -6.23
N ASN A 76 -12.90 15.51 -6.32
CA ASN A 76 -12.47 16.40 -7.42
C ASN A 76 -11.78 15.66 -8.57
N LEU A 77 -11.56 14.35 -8.47
CA LEU A 77 -10.99 13.56 -9.55
C LEU A 77 -12.04 13.25 -10.65
N PRO A 78 -11.61 12.96 -11.91
CA PRO A 78 -12.51 12.54 -12.97
C PRO A 78 -13.23 11.22 -12.64
N ASP A 79 -14.34 10.94 -13.35
CA ASP A 79 -15.15 9.74 -13.12
C ASP A 79 -14.55 8.49 -13.78
N VAL A 80 -13.50 7.98 -13.14
CA VAL A 80 -12.73 6.80 -13.55
C VAL A 80 -12.52 5.89 -12.33
N PRO A 81 -12.13 4.62 -12.50
CA PRO A 81 -11.76 3.77 -11.35
C PRO A 81 -10.67 4.40 -10.48
N ILE A 82 -10.94 4.50 -9.17
CA ILE A 82 -10.00 5.06 -8.18
C ILE A 82 -9.60 3.96 -7.20
N PHE A 83 -8.30 3.75 -7.06
CA PHE A 83 -7.71 2.80 -6.11
C PHE A 83 -6.94 3.52 -5.02
N VAL A 84 -7.44 3.46 -3.78
CA VAL A 84 -6.72 3.96 -2.61
C VAL A 84 -5.71 2.89 -2.17
N ARG A 85 -4.44 3.27 -2.06
CA ARG A 85 -3.34 2.42 -1.61
C ARG A 85 -2.82 2.79 -0.23
N THR A 86 -3.22 3.95 0.26
CA THR A 86 -2.94 4.39 1.62
C THR A 86 -3.67 3.50 2.61
N THR A 87 -3.01 3.09 3.70
CA THR A 87 -3.65 2.33 4.77
C THR A 87 -4.79 3.13 5.40
N ILE A 88 -6.01 2.62 5.27
CA ILE A 88 -7.24 3.20 5.81
C ILE A 88 -7.97 2.18 6.68
N LEU A 89 -8.78 2.64 7.62
CA LEU A 89 -9.57 1.77 8.51
C LEU A 89 -10.57 0.91 7.72
N PRO A 90 -10.85 -0.33 8.15
CA PRO A 90 -11.87 -1.17 7.52
C PRO A 90 -13.22 -0.47 7.40
N GLY A 91 -13.81 -0.50 6.20
CA GLY A 91 -15.04 0.19 5.82
C GLY A 91 -14.84 1.59 5.23
N SER A 92 -13.61 2.12 5.23
CA SER A 92 -13.34 3.48 4.74
C SER A 92 -13.55 3.63 3.23
N SER A 93 -13.22 2.64 2.42
CA SER A 93 -13.44 2.70 0.96
C SER A 93 -14.94 2.79 0.61
N GLN A 94 -15.79 2.07 1.34
CA GLN A 94 -17.24 2.19 1.19
C GLN A 94 -17.72 3.59 1.60
N ALA A 95 -17.25 4.11 2.74
CA ALA A 95 -17.60 5.46 3.19
C ALA A 95 -17.14 6.56 2.21
N LEU A 96 -15.97 6.39 1.57
CA LEU A 96 -15.49 7.28 0.52
C LEU A 96 -16.36 7.18 -0.74
N SER A 97 -16.77 5.98 -1.13
CA SER A 97 -17.68 5.75 -2.26
C SER A 97 -19.03 6.44 -2.05
N ASP A 98 -19.59 6.30 -0.85
CA ASP A 98 -20.86 6.91 -0.47
C ASP A 98 -20.77 8.44 -0.45
N TYR A 99 -19.65 8.97 0.06
CA TYR A 99 -19.40 10.42 0.10
C TYR A 99 -19.24 11.02 -1.31
N ALA A 100 -18.43 10.40 -2.15
CA ALA A 100 -18.10 10.91 -3.48
C ALA A 100 -19.14 10.55 -4.55
N LYS A 101 -20.12 9.66 -4.23
CA LYS A 101 -21.14 9.14 -5.16
C LYS A 101 -20.52 8.44 -6.37
N ARG A 102 -19.41 7.72 -6.14
CA ARG A 102 -18.68 6.94 -7.15
C ARG A 102 -17.97 5.75 -6.50
N ASN A 103 -17.54 4.81 -7.31
CA ASN A 103 -16.79 3.67 -6.82
C ASN A 103 -15.35 4.07 -6.45
N VAL A 104 -14.99 3.83 -5.18
CA VAL A 104 -13.62 3.95 -4.64
C VAL A 104 -13.22 2.59 -4.12
N TYR A 105 -12.16 2.05 -4.66
CA TYR A 105 -11.64 0.73 -4.32
C TYR A 105 -10.41 0.86 -3.42
N PHE A 106 -10.17 -0.14 -2.61
CA PHE A 106 -8.95 -0.24 -1.83
C PHE A 106 -8.01 -1.26 -2.44
N MET A 107 -6.76 -0.89 -2.70
CA MET A 107 -5.73 -1.78 -3.24
C MET A 107 -4.52 -1.76 -2.32
N PRO A 108 -4.43 -2.67 -1.33
CA PRO A 108 -3.36 -2.69 -0.33
C PRO A 108 -1.99 -2.89 -0.96
N GLU A 109 -0.99 -2.45 -0.23
CA GLU A 109 0.42 -2.70 -0.46
C GLU A 109 1.04 -3.30 0.82
N PHE A 110 2.11 -4.06 0.69
CA PHE A 110 2.82 -4.67 1.81
C PHE A 110 4.31 -4.29 1.79
N LEU A 111 4.59 -3.06 1.34
CA LEU A 111 5.93 -2.55 1.12
C LEU A 111 6.57 -2.10 2.43
N THR A 112 7.87 -2.34 2.57
CA THR A 112 8.71 -1.70 3.58
C THR A 112 9.36 -0.47 2.98
N GLU A 113 9.35 0.67 3.65
CA GLU A 113 9.85 1.93 3.08
C GLU A 113 11.27 1.80 2.50
N ARG A 114 12.16 1.09 3.19
CA ARG A 114 13.56 0.90 2.77
C ARG A 114 13.73 0.01 1.53
N THR A 115 12.81 -0.93 1.29
CA THR A 115 12.86 -1.92 0.21
C THR A 115 11.63 -1.87 -0.68
N ALA A 116 10.97 -0.70 -0.74
CA ALA A 116 9.64 -0.56 -1.35
C ALA A 116 9.60 -1.02 -2.81
N TYR A 117 10.63 -0.76 -3.59
CA TYR A 117 10.67 -1.17 -5.00
C TYR A 117 10.89 -2.68 -5.14
N GLU A 118 11.84 -3.26 -4.40
CA GLU A 118 12.13 -4.69 -4.37
C GLU A 118 10.91 -5.49 -3.88
N ASP A 119 10.25 -5.00 -2.84
CA ASP A 119 9.01 -5.57 -2.33
C ASP A 119 7.90 -5.49 -3.38
N PHE A 120 7.75 -4.35 -4.06
CA PHE A 120 6.78 -4.21 -5.14
C PHE A 120 7.05 -5.20 -6.28
N CYS A 121 8.31 -5.43 -6.65
CA CYS A 121 8.68 -6.40 -7.68
C CYS A 121 8.34 -7.84 -7.30
N SER A 122 8.59 -8.26 -6.06
CA SER A 122 8.52 -9.64 -5.61
C SER A 122 7.14 -10.07 -5.08
N GLN A 123 6.39 -9.14 -4.48
CA GLN A 123 5.13 -9.47 -3.81
C GLN A 123 3.97 -9.62 -4.80
N PRO A 124 3.01 -10.53 -4.51
CA PRO A 124 1.73 -10.57 -5.22
C PRO A 124 0.89 -9.35 -4.88
N MET A 125 -0.10 -9.08 -5.72
CA MET A 125 -1.01 -7.96 -5.56
C MET A 125 -2.39 -8.43 -5.08
N VAL A 126 -3.15 -7.50 -4.54
CA VAL A 126 -4.57 -7.70 -4.22
C VAL A 126 -5.39 -6.83 -5.16
N PHE A 127 -6.26 -7.45 -5.94
CA PHE A 127 -7.23 -6.75 -6.79
C PHE A 127 -8.59 -6.76 -6.11
N THR A 128 -9.26 -5.63 -6.08
CA THR A 128 -10.58 -5.50 -5.44
C THR A 128 -11.69 -5.14 -6.43
N ALA A 129 -11.32 -4.79 -7.65
CA ALA A 129 -12.20 -4.48 -8.77
C ALA A 129 -11.41 -4.41 -10.06
N GLU A 130 -12.09 -4.21 -11.21
CA GLU A 130 -11.47 -3.89 -12.51
C GLU A 130 -10.34 -4.88 -12.90
N GLU A 131 -10.51 -6.17 -12.62
CA GLU A 131 -9.46 -7.19 -12.76
C GLU A 131 -8.85 -7.22 -14.17
N GLU A 132 -9.67 -7.06 -15.23
CA GLU A 132 -9.18 -7.00 -16.60
C GLU A 132 -8.27 -5.79 -16.84
N LEU A 133 -8.67 -4.60 -16.37
CA LEU A 133 -7.88 -3.38 -16.47
C LEU A 133 -6.58 -3.51 -15.68
N LEU A 134 -6.66 -3.97 -14.44
CA LEU A 134 -5.48 -4.14 -13.56
C LEU A 134 -4.51 -5.18 -14.11
N SER A 135 -5.00 -6.28 -14.69
CA SER A 135 -4.15 -7.31 -15.32
C SER A 135 -3.38 -6.78 -16.54
N ARG A 136 -3.97 -5.83 -17.26
CA ARG A 136 -3.28 -5.15 -18.36
C ARG A 136 -2.24 -4.13 -17.87
N ILE A 137 -2.47 -3.51 -16.72
CA ILE A 137 -1.53 -2.58 -16.08
C ILE A 137 -0.38 -3.35 -15.43
N PHE A 138 -0.68 -4.40 -14.67
CA PHE A 138 0.28 -5.16 -13.85
C PHE A 138 0.65 -6.52 -14.51
N VAL A 139 1.07 -6.45 -15.77
CA VAL A 139 1.41 -7.64 -16.56
C VAL A 139 2.44 -8.52 -15.84
N GLY A 140 2.11 -9.82 -15.71
CA GLY A 140 2.97 -10.82 -15.09
C GLY A 140 2.97 -10.83 -13.56
N LYS A 141 2.27 -9.89 -12.90
CA LYS A 141 2.11 -9.92 -11.44
C LYS A 141 1.12 -11.00 -11.02
N LYS A 142 1.50 -11.81 -10.05
CA LYS A 142 0.55 -12.69 -9.35
C LYS A 142 -0.40 -11.82 -8.52
N HIS A 143 -1.66 -12.20 -8.47
CA HIS A 143 -2.66 -11.50 -7.67
C HIS A 143 -3.68 -12.46 -7.04
N ILE A 144 -4.39 -11.95 -6.06
CA ILE A 144 -5.59 -12.55 -5.48
C ILE A 144 -6.70 -11.51 -5.54
N THR A 145 -7.92 -11.93 -5.85
CA THR A 145 -9.10 -11.05 -5.86
C THR A 145 -9.87 -11.19 -4.55
N MET A 146 -10.27 -10.05 -3.98
CA MET A 146 -11.09 -9.99 -2.77
C MET A 146 -11.94 -8.71 -2.77
N THR A 147 -12.90 -8.63 -1.87
CA THR A 147 -13.71 -7.41 -1.69
C THR A 147 -12.85 -6.29 -1.08
N PRO A 148 -13.21 -5.00 -1.28
CA PRO A 148 -12.50 -3.89 -0.64
C PRO A 148 -12.38 -4.03 0.89
N LEU A 149 -13.45 -4.46 1.56
CA LEU A 149 -13.44 -4.68 3.01
C LEU A 149 -12.46 -5.79 3.44
N GLU A 150 -12.44 -6.92 2.72
CA GLU A 150 -11.48 -8.00 2.98
C GLU A 150 -10.02 -7.52 2.79
N ALA A 151 -9.78 -6.70 1.78
CA ALA A 151 -8.47 -6.12 1.51
C ALA A 151 -8.03 -5.14 2.61
N GLU A 152 -8.94 -4.28 3.11
CA GLU A 152 -8.69 -3.38 4.24
C GLU A 152 -8.35 -4.16 5.51
N ILE A 153 -9.14 -5.19 5.84
CA ILE A 153 -8.88 -6.08 6.98
C ILE A 153 -7.54 -6.79 6.81
N THR A 154 -7.24 -7.29 5.62
CA THR A 154 -5.95 -7.95 5.31
C THR A 154 -4.76 -7.03 5.57
N LYS A 155 -4.84 -5.78 5.11
CA LYS A 155 -3.77 -4.78 5.36
C LYS A 155 -3.58 -4.50 6.85
N TYR A 156 -4.68 -4.30 7.58
CA TYR A 156 -4.61 -4.07 9.02
C TYR A 156 -4.04 -5.28 9.77
N ALA A 157 -4.54 -6.48 9.49
CA ALA A 157 -4.04 -7.71 10.11
C ALA A 157 -2.54 -7.90 9.88
N HIS A 158 -2.06 -7.65 8.65
CA HIS A 158 -0.64 -7.70 8.32
C HIS A 158 0.18 -6.69 9.15
N ASN A 159 -0.24 -5.43 9.20
CA ASN A 159 0.50 -4.39 9.92
C ASN A 159 0.49 -4.61 11.43
N VAL A 160 -0.66 -5.00 12.01
CA VAL A 160 -0.80 -5.30 13.44
C VAL A 160 0.07 -6.50 13.82
N PHE A 161 0.12 -7.55 12.99
CA PHE A 161 0.99 -8.69 13.23
C PHE A 161 2.47 -8.28 13.25
N GLY A 162 2.89 -7.40 12.33
CA GLY A 162 4.25 -6.82 12.35
C GLY A 162 4.55 -6.09 13.66
N ALA A 163 3.62 -5.24 14.14
CA ALA A 163 3.76 -4.52 15.40
C ALA A 163 3.82 -5.45 16.62
N LEU A 164 2.98 -6.49 16.66
CA LEU A 164 3.03 -7.52 17.71
C LEU A 164 4.37 -8.24 17.73
N LYS A 165 4.92 -8.56 16.56
CA LYS A 165 6.24 -9.18 16.43
C LYS A 165 7.34 -8.30 16.99
N VAL A 166 7.36 -7.01 16.67
CA VAL A 166 8.32 -6.04 17.25
C VAL A 166 8.21 -6.02 18.77
N THR A 167 6.99 -5.89 19.30
CA THR A 167 6.75 -5.86 20.74
C THR A 167 7.23 -7.15 21.42
N TYR A 168 6.93 -8.31 20.84
CA TYR A 168 7.39 -9.60 21.35
C TYR A 168 8.92 -9.69 21.40
N PHE A 169 9.61 -9.34 20.32
CA PHE A 169 11.08 -9.41 20.27
C PHE A 169 11.75 -8.36 21.16
N ASN A 170 11.14 -7.19 21.38
CA ASN A 170 11.60 -6.25 22.40
C ASN A 170 11.54 -6.87 23.80
N GLY A 171 10.46 -7.58 24.16
CA GLY A 171 10.37 -8.30 25.43
C GLY A 171 11.45 -9.39 25.58
N ILE A 172 11.74 -10.15 24.51
CA ILE A 172 12.83 -11.14 24.50
C ILE A 172 14.20 -10.44 24.66
N PHE A 173 14.40 -9.30 24.01
CA PHE A 173 15.61 -8.48 24.17
C PHE A 173 15.80 -8.04 25.62
N GLU A 174 14.77 -7.48 26.26
CA GLU A 174 14.81 -7.06 27.67
C GLU A 174 15.09 -8.25 28.62
N LEU A 175 14.47 -9.41 28.35
CA LEU A 175 14.76 -10.61 29.14
C LEU A 175 16.24 -11.00 29.03
N CYS A 176 16.79 -11.03 27.81
CA CYS A 176 18.20 -11.35 27.59
C CYS A 176 19.12 -10.38 28.34
N GLN A 177 18.79 -9.09 28.36
CA GLN A 177 19.55 -8.09 29.13
C GLN A 177 19.54 -8.39 30.61
N LYS A 178 18.39 -8.76 31.20
CA LYS A 178 18.25 -9.06 32.64
C LYS A 178 19.02 -10.30 33.08
N VAL A 179 19.18 -11.30 32.21
CA VAL A 179 19.84 -12.57 32.50
C VAL A 179 21.22 -12.68 31.86
N GLU A 180 21.77 -11.60 31.34
CA GLU A 180 23.09 -11.51 30.67
C GLU A 180 23.25 -12.49 29.50
N ALA A 181 22.16 -12.83 28.81
CA ALA A 181 22.18 -13.69 27.62
C ALA A 181 22.45 -12.88 26.35
N ASN A 182 23.07 -13.52 25.37
CA ASN A 182 23.31 -12.91 24.06
C ASN A 182 22.03 -12.95 23.20
N TYR A 183 21.34 -11.80 23.09
CA TYR A 183 20.10 -11.68 22.32
C TYR A 183 20.24 -12.17 20.88
N ARG A 184 21.35 -11.84 20.17
CA ARG A 184 21.53 -12.26 18.77
C ARG A 184 21.56 -13.78 18.61
N LYS A 185 22.18 -14.50 19.58
CA LYS A 185 22.17 -15.98 19.57
C LYS A 185 20.79 -16.53 19.84
N VAL A 186 20.05 -15.93 20.77
CA VAL A 186 18.65 -16.32 21.09
C VAL A 186 17.76 -16.07 19.87
N GLN A 187 17.84 -14.90 19.24
CA GLN A 187 17.11 -14.58 18.04
C GLN A 187 17.41 -15.57 16.90
N GLN A 188 18.69 -15.86 16.64
CA GLN A 188 19.08 -16.85 15.62
C GLN A 188 18.49 -18.23 15.92
N GLY A 189 18.52 -18.67 17.18
CA GLY A 189 17.90 -19.93 17.62
C GLY A 189 16.39 -19.98 17.36
N ILE A 190 15.68 -18.89 17.64
CA ILE A 190 14.24 -18.77 17.37
C ILE A 190 13.98 -18.88 15.85
N LEU A 191 14.78 -18.19 15.05
CA LEU A 191 14.60 -18.17 13.58
C LEU A 191 14.95 -19.51 12.90
N LEU A 192 15.83 -20.33 13.51
CA LEU A 192 16.18 -21.68 12.98
C LEU A 192 14.97 -22.61 12.92
N SER A 193 13.93 -22.40 13.74
CA SER A 193 12.72 -23.23 13.71
C SER A 193 11.94 -23.13 12.38
N GLY A 194 12.16 -22.08 11.59
CA GLY A 194 11.38 -21.76 10.39
C GLY A 194 9.95 -21.31 10.65
N TYR A 195 9.48 -21.38 11.92
CA TYR A 195 8.14 -20.96 12.31
C TYR A 195 7.99 -19.42 12.32
N ILE A 196 9.06 -18.71 12.68
CA ILE A 196 9.10 -17.24 12.70
C ILE A 196 10.08 -16.77 11.63
N ASN A 197 9.60 -15.98 10.68
CA ASN A 197 10.42 -15.40 9.62
C ASN A 197 11.15 -14.12 10.10
N PRO A 198 12.31 -13.74 9.48
CA PRO A 198 13.18 -12.67 9.96
C PRO A 198 12.60 -11.25 10.05
N PRO A 199 11.71 -10.77 9.14
CA PRO A 199 11.21 -9.41 9.22
C PRO A 199 10.65 -9.03 10.58
N HIS A 200 10.95 -7.83 11.07
CA HIS A 200 10.50 -7.30 12.37
C HIS A 200 10.97 -8.06 13.62
N THR A 201 12.12 -8.74 13.55
CA THR A 201 12.72 -9.41 14.71
C THR A 201 13.99 -8.74 15.24
N GLN A 202 14.42 -7.64 14.62
CA GLN A 202 15.66 -6.90 14.93
C GLN A 202 15.43 -5.85 16.00
#